data_89b9dba8ea7dc4aea94c1143d07e2f17
#
_entry.id   89b9dba8ea7dc4aea94c1143d07e2f17
#
_cell.length_a   1.000
_cell.length_b   1.000
_cell.length_c   1.000
_cell.angle_alpha   90.00
_cell.angle_beta   90.00
_cell.angle_gamma   90.00
#
_symmetry.space_group_name_H-M   'P 1'
#
loop_
_entity.id
_entity.type
_entity.pdbx_description
1 polymer ?
#
loop_
_entity_poly.entity_id
_entity_poly.type
_entity_poly.pdbx_seq_one_letter_code
_entity_poly.pdbx_strand_id
1 'polypeptide(L)'
;MDELQRLQHWYRRQCNEDWEHTFGITIETLDNPGWHVSIDLIETELEQKPFASISRGDSEDDADWIICTVEKSQFVAGGGAGNLTELLGVFLSWAEA
;
A
#
# COMPACT_ATOMS: atom_id res chain seq x y z
N MET A 1 13.09 3.43 -12.10
CA MET A 1 12.88 3.73 -10.67
C MET A 1 12.46 2.48 -9.94
N ASP A 2 12.97 2.29 -8.73
CA ASP A 2 12.51 1.20 -7.89
C ASP A 2 11.18 1.57 -7.21
N GLU A 3 10.62 0.63 -6.45
CA GLU A 3 9.31 0.81 -5.83
C GLU A 3 9.27 1.98 -4.85
N LEU A 4 10.33 2.18 -4.06
CA LEU A 4 10.37 3.30 -3.13
C LEU A 4 10.38 4.63 -3.87
N GLN A 5 11.16 4.74 -4.94
CA GLN A 5 11.20 5.96 -5.75
C GLN A 5 9.86 6.22 -6.42
N ARG A 6 9.20 5.18 -6.93
CA ARG A 6 7.88 5.31 -7.55
C ARG A 6 6.84 5.74 -6.53
N LEU A 7 6.92 5.19 -5.31
CA LEU A 7 6.01 5.59 -4.23
C LEU A 7 6.22 7.06 -3.85
N GLN A 8 7.48 7.49 -3.76
CA GLN A 8 7.79 8.90 -3.49
C GLN A 8 7.20 9.82 -4.56
N HIS A 9 7.29 9.41 -5.83
CA HIS A 9 6.70 10.16 -6.95
C HIS A 9 5.19 10.28 -6.81
N TRP A 10 4.52 9.18 -6.50
CA TRP A 10 3.08 9.19 -6.32
C TRP A 10 2.69 10.12 -5.17
N TYR A 11 3.38 9.98 -4.04
CA TYR A 11 3.10 10.79 -2.85
C TYR A 11 3.26 12.29 -3.15
N ARG A 12 4.36 12.67 -3.79
CA ARG A 12 4.62 14.08 -4.13
C ARG A 12 3.52 14.68 -5.00
N ARG A 13 2.95 13.88 -5.91
CA ARG A 13 1.86 14.37 -6.75
C ARG A 13 0.58 14.64 -5.95
N GLN A 14 0.41 14.00 -4.80
CA GLN A 14 -0.74 14.26 -3.94
C GLN A 14 -0.55 15.49 -3.08
N CYS A 15 0.68 15.85 -2.76
CA CYS A 15 0.99 17.01 -1.91
C CYS A 15 0.62 18.32 -2.60
N ASN A 16 -0.28 19.08 -1.98
CA ASN A 16 -0.80 20.35 -2.52
C ASN A 16 -0.97 21.41 -1.43
N GLU A 17 -0.22 21.28 -0.32
CA GLU A 17 -0.27 22.15 0.85
C GLU A 17 -1.53 21.94 1.70
N ASP A 18 -2.32 20.91 1.39
CA ASP A 18 -3.55 20.58 2.11
C ASP A 18 -3.63 19.08 2.38
N TRP A 19 -3.55 18.26 1.33
CA TRP A 19 -3.71 16.80 1.43
C TRP A 19 -2.73 16.20 2.43
N GLU A 20 -1.46 16.58 2.36
CA GLU A 20 -0.40 16.00 3.22
C GLU A 20 -0.55 16.37 4.69
N HIS A 21 -1.36 17.37 5.02
CA HIS A 21 -1.60 17.74 6.42
C HIS A 21 -2.64 16.85 7.10
N THR A 22 -3.42 16.12 6.32
CA THR A 22 -4.51 15.28 6.83
C THR A 22 -4.31 13.81 6.47
N PHE A 23 -3.74 13.54 5.31
CA PHE A 23 -3.62 12.19 4.74
C PHE A 23 -2.18 11.82 4.47
N GLY A 24 -1.91 10.56 4.19
CA GLY A 24 -0.55 10.13 3.89
C GLY A 24 -0.42 8.62 3.78
N ILE A 25 0.80 8.18 4.00
CA ILE A 25 1.21 6.78 3.87
C ILE A 25 1.79 6.33 5.21
N THR A 26 1.39 5.14 5.66
CA THR A 26 1.97 4.52 6.85
C THR A 26 2.56 3.17 6.47
N ILE A 27 3.81 2.94 6.83
CA ILE A 27 4.49 1.66 6.67
C ILE A 27 5.02 1.29 8.04
N GLU A 28 4.61 0.13 8.55
CA GLU A 28 5.02 -0.31 9.88
C GLU A 28 5.27 -1.81 9.89
N THR A 29 5.96 -2.27 10.91
CA THR A 29 6.23 -3.70 11.07
C THR A 29 5.20 -4.34 11.99
N LEU A 30 5.05 -5.65 11.79
CA LEU A 30 4.21 -6.51 12.63
C LEU A 30 5.10 -7.43 13.44
N ASP A 31 4.62 -7.88 14.57
CA ASP A 31 5.42 -8.73 15.47
C ASP A 31 5.32 -10.21 15.18
N ASN A 32 4.53 -10.63 14.20
CA ASN A 32 4.36 -12.04 13.82
C ASN A 32 5.45 -12.68 12.94
N PRO A 33 6.52 -12.08 12.33
CA PRO A 33 6.82 -10.73 11.89
C PRO A 33 6.28 -10.42 10.51
N GLY A 34 6.30 -9.16 10.13
CA GLY A 34 5.81 -8.78 8.81
C GLY A 34 5.72 -7.27 8.65
N TRP A 35 4.99 -6.86 7.60
CA TRP A 35 4.79 -5.45 7.26
C TRP A 35 3.32 -5.14 7.11
N HIS A 36 2.96 -3.93 7.47
CA HIS A 36 1.63 -3.37 7.24
C HIS A 36 1.78 -2.04 6.51
N VAL A 37 1.01 -1.85 5.45
CA VAL A 37 1.04 -0.63 4.64
C VAL A 37 -0.37 -0.09 4.55
N SER A 38 -0.52 1.21 4.77
CA SER A 38 -1.81 1.87 4.60
C SER A 38 -1.59 3.19 3.87
N ILE A 39 -2.35 3.40 2.80
CA ILE A 39 -2.20 4.57 1.92
C ILE A 39 -3.57 5.20 1.75
N ASP A 40 -3.69 6.46 2.15
CA ASP A 40 -4.94 7.19 1.99
C ASP A 40 -5.19 7.50 0.53
N LEU A 41 -6.40 7.18 0.05
CA LEU A 41 -6.80 7.41 -1.35
C LEU A 41 -7.77 8.57 -1.49
N ILE A 42 -8.32 9.05 -0.36
CA ILE A 42 -9.28 10.13 -0.38
C ILE A 42 -8.68 11.38 -1.03
N GLU A 43 -9.43 12.02 -1.90
CA GLU A 43 -8.98 13.20 -2.66
C GLU A 43 -7.77 12.94 -3.56
N THR A 44 -7.56 11.67 -3.95
CA THR A 44 -6.57 11.32 -4.97
C THR A 44 -7.28 10.78 -6.21
N GLU A 45 -6.52 10.60 -7.29
CA GLU A 45 -7.04 10.02 -8.53
C GLU A 45 -7.47 8.55 -8.37
N LEU A 46 -7.10 7.93 -7.24
CA LEU A 46 -7.42 6.53 -6.98
C LEU A 46 -8.68 6.33 -6.14
N GLU A 47 -9.28 7.40 -5.63
CA GLU A 47 -10.40 7.29 -4.69
C GLU A 47 -11.57 6.48 -5.24
N GLN A 48 -11.87 6.61 -6.53
CA GLN A 48 -12.98 5.92 -7.17
C GLN A 48 -12.56 4.75 -8.05
N LYS A 49 -11.26 4.42 -8.06
CA LYS A 49 -10.75 3.36 -8.94
C LYS A 49 -10.97 1.99 -8.32
N PRO A 50 -11.60 1.04 -9.06
CA PRO A 50 -11.80 -0.31 -8.51
C PRO A 50 -10.49 -1.03 -8.26
N PHE A 51 -10.44 -1.83 -7.20
CA PHE A 51 -9.29 -2.65 -6.85
C PHE A 51 -9.76 -4.06 -6.52
N ALA A 52 -9.19 -5.06 -7.21
CA ALA A 52 -9.47 -6.46 -6.91
C ALA A 52 -8.54 -6.92 -5.79
N SER A 53 -9.10 -7.33 -4.66
CA SER A 53 -8.32 -7.79 -3.52
C SER A 53 -7.44 -8.98 -3.88
N ILE A 54 -6.25 -9.02 -3.31
CA ILE A 54 -5.25 -10.06 -3.57
C ILE A 54 -4.89 -10.70 -2.23
N SER A 55 -4.79 -12.03 -2.20
CA SER A 55 -4.23 -12.71 -1.05
C SER A 55 -3.44 -13.93 -1.50
N ARG A 56 -2.36 -14.22 -0.78
CA ARG A 56 -1.50 -15.36 -1.04
C ARG A 56 -0.88 -15.79 0.29
N GLY A 57 -0.94 -17.10 0.58
CA GLY A 57 -0.35 -17.66 1.80
C GLY A 57 -1.18 -17.39 3.04
N ASP A 58 -0.67 -17.83 4.17
CA ASP A 58 -1.32 -17.72 5.47
C ASP A 58 -0.37 -17.01 6.44
N SER A 59 -0.82 -15.91 7.01
CA SER A 59 0.01 -15.10 7.90
C SER A 59 0.49 -15.84 9.16
N GLU A 60 -0.17 -16.95 9.52
CA GLU A 60 0.22 -17.74 10.69
C GLU A 60 1.22 -18.84 10.35
N ASP A 61 1.12 -19.42 9.15
CA ASP A 61 1.88 -20.62 8.77
C ASP A 61 2.98 -20.36 7.74
N ASP A 62 2.86 -19.29 6.94
CA ASP A 62 3.79 -19.01 5.85
C ASP A 62 4.63 -17.78 6.15
N ALA A 63 5.92 -17.84 5.82
CA ALA A 63 6.77 -16.66 5.84
C ALA A 63 6.48 -15.74 4.66
N ASP A 64 6.09 -16.34 3.52
CA ASP A 64 5.74 -15.62 2.30
C ASP A 64 4.22 -15.55 2.19
N TRP A 65 3.67 -14.40 2.57
CA TRP A 65 2.24 -14.17 2.50
C TRP A 65 1.97 -12.71 2.18
N ILE A 66 0.88 -12.44 1.47
CA ILE A 66 0.41 -11.06 1.25
C ILE A 66 -1.11 -11.04 1.31
N ILE A 67 -1.63 -9.91 1.73
CA ILE A 67 -3.04 -9.58 1.60
C ILE A 67 -3.11 -8.09 1.26
N CYS A 68 -3.84 -7.75 0.19
CA CYS A 68 -3.99 -6.37 -0.26
C CYS A 68 -5.45 -6.11 -0.56
N THR A 69 -5.98 -5.02 -0.03
CA THR A 69 -7.38 -4.65 -0.25
C THR A 69 -7.52 -3.13 -0.26
N VAL A 70 -8.64 -2.64 -0.77
CA VAL A 70 -9.01 -1.24 -0.64
C VAL A 70 -10.31 -1.21 0.15
N GLU A 71 -10.31 -0.45 1.24
CA GLU A 71 -11.50 -0.28 2.08
C GLU A 71 -11.47 1.11 2.70
N LYS A 72 -12.63 1.73 2.84
CA LYS A 72 -12.79 3.05 3.47
C LYS A 72 -11.84 4.10 2.89
N SER A 73 -11.69 4.08 1.55
CA SER A 73 -10.79 4.99 0.81
C SER A 73 -9.34 4.88 1.23
N GLN A 74 -8.92 3.66 1.58
CA GLN A 74 -7.51 3.36 1.88
C GLN A 74 -7.09 2.07 1.17
N PHE A 75 -5.87 2.08 0.62
CA PHE A 75 -5.20 0.83 0.25
C PHE A 75 -4.58 0.28 1.52
N VAL A 76 -4.93 -0.94 1.88
CA VAL A 76 -4.46 -1.60 3.10
C VAL A 76 -3.81 -2.91 2.71
N ALA A 77 -2.58 -3.12 3.13
CA ALA A 77 -1.84 -4.32 2.77
C ALA A 77 -1.04 -4.85 3.95
N GLY A 78 -0.91 -6.16 3.99
CA GLY A 78 -0.06 -6.84 4.96
C GLY A 78 0.73 -7.92 4.25
N GLY A 79 1.91 -8.25 4.77
CA GLY A 79 2.76 -9.27 4.19
C GLY A 79 3.84 -9.72 5.15
N GLY A 80 4.53 -10.79 4.78
CA GLY A 80 5.63 -11.34 5.57
C GLY A 80 6.84 -10.41 5.60
N ALA A 81 7.82 -10.77 6.42
CA ALA A 81 9.01 -9.94 6.64
C ALA A 81 9.77 -9.62 5.36
N GLY A 82 9.70 -10.48 4.35
CA GLY A 82 10.38 -10.28 3.07
C GLY A 82 9.49 -9.74 1.96
N ASN A 83 8.26 -9.32 2.24
CA ASN A 83 7.27 -8.99 1.19
C ASN A 83 6.99 -7.50 1.02
N LEU A 84 7.72 -6.60 1.69
CA LEU A 84 7.40 -5.17 1.60
C LEU A 84 7.46 -4.63 0.17
N THR A 85 8.52 -4.96 -0.57
CA THR A 85 8.66 -4.52 -1.95
C THR A 85 7.48 -4.98 -2.80
N GLU A 86 7.02 -6.20 -2.58
CA GLU A 86 5.88 -6.73 -3.31
C GLU A 86 4.59 -5.96 -2.99
N LEU A 87 4.36 -5.64 -1.71
CA LEU A 87 3.19 -4.86 -1.31
C LEU A 87 3.17 -3.51 -2.00
N LEU A 88 4.31 -2.83 -2.02
CA LEU A 88 4.44 -1.54 -2.71
C LEU A 88 4.23 -1.71 -4.22
N GLY A 89 4.76 -2.80 -4.79
CA GLY A 89 4.59 -3.11 -6.22
C GLY A 89 3.14 -3.32 -6.60
N VAL A 90 2.36 -4.01 -5.76
CA VAL A 90 0.92 -4.20 -5.98
C VAL A 90 0.21 -2.85 -6.05
N PHE A 91 0.48 -1.97 -5.08
CA PHE A 91 -0.11 -0.63 -5.07
C PHE A 91 0.27 0.14 -6.33
N LEU A 92 1.55 0.16 -6.67
CA LEU A 92 2.05 0.97 -7.78
C LEU A 92 1.56 0.46 -9.14
N SER A 93 1.51 -0.85 -9.32
CA SER A 93 0.97 -1.43 -10.56
C SER A 93 -0.48 -1.03 -10.77
N TRP A 94 -1.26 -1.03 -9.71
CA TRP A 94 -2.65 -0.60 -9.76
C TRP A 94 -2.75 0.91 -9.99
N ALA A 95 -1.95 1.69 -9.29
CA ALA A 95 -2.00 3.15 -9.38
C ALA A 95 -1.60 3.65 -10.77
N GLU A 96 -0.69 2.94 -11.44
CA GLU A 96 -0.16 3.33 -12.74
C GLU A 96 -0.90 2.70 -13.93
N ALA A 97 -1.85 1.82 -13.66
CA ALA A 97 -2.59 1.13 -14.70
C ALA A 97 -3.57 2.06 -15.45
#